data_ba6e4a15f2a045e4030a8e4e7f3415e0
#
_entry.id   ba6e4a15f2a045e4030a8e4e7f3415e0
#
_cell.length_a   1.000
_cell.length_b   1.000
_cell.length_c   1.000
_cell.angle_alpha   90.00
_cell.angle_beta   90.00
_cell.angle_gamma   90.00
#
_symmetry.space_group_name_H-M   'P 1'
#
loop_
_entity.id
_entity.type
_entity.pdbx_description
1 polymer ?
#
loop_
_entity_poly.entity_id
_entity_poly.type
_entity_poly.pdbx_seq_one_letter_code
_entity_poly.pdbx_strand_id
1 'polypeptide(L)'
;MILLLGASGYVGQVFSSELRRRRRSFIPLTRQAIDYTSFDVLFNYVRKIKPEFIINAAGYAPKPNVDACELAREEVLCANALLPQTIARVCLLTNTPWGHVSSGSIYVGAKVAAEWGRMRIERDLNQPEMRRLFAEHPEKIYGFTEWDEPNFSFRHAPCNFYSGTKALAEEAIRGVGQSYIWRPRMPFNERDETRNLLSKLQHYARVYDNVNSISHLDEFVRACLELWERQAPFGIYNVVNPGAVTTRRIVEMIQRILKPDRRFEFWKNDEEFYRYQAKTPRSHCILDASKLLSLGVRMRPVEEALEDALERWQTASPSAKFAGAGVR
;
A
#
# COMPACT_ATOMS: atom_id res chain seq x y z
N MET A 1 25.43 4.35 2.84
CA MET A 1 24.45 5.03 3.74
C MET A 1 23.16 5.29 2.99
N ILE A 2 22.01 4.98 3.57
CA ILE A 2 20.67 5.10 2.97
C ILE A 2 20.03 6.42 3.37
N LEU A 3 19.30 7.07 2.46
CA LEU A 3 18.49 8.25 2.75
C LEU A 3 17.01 7.85 2.78
N LEU A 4 16.32 8.02 3.93
CA LEU A 4 14.92 7.64 4.10
C LEU A 4 14.04 8.90 4.19
N LEU A 5 13.29 9.20 3.14
CA LEU A 5 12.28 10.26 3.09
C LEU A 5 10.96 9.77 3.67
N GLY A 6 10.30 10.61 4.48
CA GLY A 6 9.05 10.25 5.13
C GLY A 6 9.21 9.30 6.32
N ALA A 7 10.36 9.33 7.00
CA ALA A 7 10.71 8.44 8.11
C ALA A 7 9.71 8.45 9.29
N SER A 8 9.00 9.56 9.51
CA SER A 8 7.98 9.69 10.58
C SER A 8 6.60 9.10 10.21
N GLY A 9 6.40 8.74 8.94
CA GLY A 9 5.15 8.14 8.47
C GLY A 9 4.99 6.68 8.88
N TYR A 10 3.78 6.12 8.74
CA TYR A 10 3.45 4.73 9.10
C TYR A 10 4.40 3.70 8.45
N VAL A 11 4.63 3.80 7.15
CA VAL A 11 5.57 2.92 6.43
C VAL A 11 7.02 3.29 6.75
N GLY A 12 7.34 4.58 6.84
CA GLY A 12 8.70 5.06 7.11
C GLY A 12 9.25 4.64 8.48
N GLN A 13 8.39 4.56 9.49
CA GLN A 13 8.78 4.05 10.82
C GLN A 13 9.19 2.58 10.76
N VAL A 14 8.50 1.75 9.97
CA VAL A 14 8.86 0.34 9.81
C VAL A 14 10.16 0.20 9.02
N PHE A 15 10.38 1.01 7.98
CA PHE A 15 11.71 1.08 7.33
C PHE A 15 12.81 1.47 8.33
N SER A 16 12.56 2.49 9.16
CA SER A 16 13.53 2.91 10.19
C SER A 16 13.87 1.80 11.16
N SER A 17 12.86 1.06 11.63
CA SER A 17 13.04 -0.08 12.54
C SER A 17 13.82 -1.21 11.90
N GLU A 18 13.48 -1.57 10.67
CA GLU A 18 14.14 -2.66 9.94
C GLU A 18 15.59 -2.31 9.57
N LEU A 19 15.88 -1.06 9.17
CA LEU A 19 17.22 -0.60 8.89
C LEU A 19 18.10 -0.64 10.14
N ARG A 20 17.56 -0.25 11.32
CA ARG A 20 18.27 -0.39 12.62
C ARG A 20 18.53 -1.87 12.94
N ARG A 21 17.54 -2.75 12.77
CA ARG A 21 17.66 -4.19 12.99
C ARG A 21 18.77 -4.80 12.12
N ARG A 22 18.87 -4.36 10.85
CA ARG A 22 19.94 -4.76 9.92
C ARG A 22 21.28 -4.05 10.16
N ARG A 23 21.36 -3.15 11.15
CA ARG A 23 22.54 -2.32 11.41
C ARG A 23 23.02 -1.53 10.18
N ARG A 24 22.07 -1.10 9.33
CA ARG A 24 22.36 -0.28 8.15
C ARG A 24 22.44 1.20 8.55
N SER A 25 23.48 1.88 8.10
CA SER A 25 23.59 3.33 8.27
C SER A 25 22.55 4.06 7.41
N PHE A 26 21.73 4.91 8.03
CA PHE A 26 20.73 5.70 7.30
C PHE A 26 20.45 7.04 7.95
N ILE A 27 19.98 8.00 7.15
CA ILE A 27 19.53 9.32 7.60
C ILE A 27 18.01 9.36 7.45
N PRO A 28 17.23 9.43 8.57
CA PRO A 28 15.80 9.63 8.52
C PRO A 28 15.49 11.11 8.25
N LEU A 29 15.00 11.44 7.06
CA LEU A 29 14.61 12.79 6.71
C LEU A 29 13.13 13.07 6.93
N THR A 30 12.88 14.22 7.56
CA THR A 30 11.54 14.83 7.67
C THR A 30 11.53 16.17 6.92
N ARG A 31 10.36 16.63 6.49
CA ARG A 31 10.21 17.95 5.84
C ARG A 31 10.59 19.13 6.75
N GLN A 32 10.57 18.93 8.07
CA GLN A 32 11.01 19.93 9.03
C GLN A 32 12.53 20.06 9.06
N ALA A 33 13.26 18.98 8.84
CA ALA A 33 14.72 18.98 8.82
C ALA A 33 15.29 19.55 7.51
N ILE A 34 14.62 19.26 6.39
CA ILE A 34 14.98 19.75 5.06
C ILE A 34 13.75 19.70 4.16
N ASP A 35 13.52 20.74 3.39
CA ASP A 35 12.45 20.75 2.39
C ASP A 35 12.83 19.95 1.15
N TYR A 36 12.71 18.64 1.25
CA TYR A 36 12.96 17.72 0.13
C TYR A 36 11.88 17.75 -0.96
N THR A 37 10.86 18.63 -0.85
CA THR A 37 9.91 18.88 -1.95
C THR A 37 10.50 19.84 -2.98
N SER A 38 11.45 20.70 -2.57
CA SER A 38 12.21 21.55 -3.47
C SER A 38 13.30 20.76 -4.18
N PHE A 39 13.31 20.84 -5.51
CA PHE A 39 14.32 20.17 -6.34
C PHE A 39 15.76 20.62 -5.96
N ASP A 40 16.01 21.91 -5.88
CA ASP A 40 17.36 22.43 -5.64
C ASP A 40 17.87 22.05 -4.25
N VAL A 41 17.00 22.10 -3.25
CA VAL A 41 17.33 21.72 -1.87
C VAL A 41 17.68 20.24 -1.81
N LEU A 42 16.85 19.36 -2.37
CA LEU A 42 17.08 17.93 -2.37
C LEU A 42 18.31 17.56 -3.22
N PHE A 43 18.48 18.17 -4.39
CA PHE A 43 19.61 17.91 -5.28
C PHE A 43 20.95 18.25 -4.62
N ASN A 44 21.06 19.45 -4.03
CA ASN A 44 22.27 19.85 -3.33
C ASN A 44 22.57 18.97 -2.12
N TYR A 45 21.53 18.56 -1.40
CA TYR A 45 21.67 17.66 -0.26
C TYR A 45 22.17 16.28 -0.69
N VAL A 46 21.57 15.67 -1.70
CA VAL A 46 21.96 14.34 -2.23
C VAL A 46 23.39 14.39 -2.78
N ARG A 47 23.79 15.45 -3.50
CA ARG A 47 25.17 15.65 -3.97
C ARG A 47 26.19 15.74 -2.83
N LYS A 48 25.82 16.38 -1.73
CA LYS A 48 26.70 16.53 -0.53
C LYS A 48 26.82 15.19 0.21
N ILE A 49 25.71 14.49 0.43
CA ILE A 49 25.67 13.26 1.24
C ILE A 49 26.11 12.03 0.47
N LYS A 50 25.87 11.99 -0.84
CA LYS A 50 26.15 10.85 -1.75
C LYS A 50 25.63 9.53 -1.19
N PRO A 51 24.29 9.41 -0.95
CA PRO A 51 23.73 8.17 -0.44
C PRO A 51 23.88 7.06 -1.47
N GLU A 52 24.05 5.83 -0.99
CA GLU A 52 24.07 4.63 -1.84
C GLU A 52 22.67 4.24 -2.34
N PHE A 53 21.62 4.64 -1.60
CA PHE A 53 20.22 4.37 -1.93
C PHE A 53 19.31 5.40 -1.28
N ILE A 54 18.22 5.75 -1.98
CA ILE A 54 17.17 6.62 -1.44
C ILE A 54 15.87 5.81 -1.32
N ILE A 55 15.21 5.87 -0.17
CA ILE A 55 13.88 5.29 0.04
C ILE A 55 12.87 6.43 0.16
N ASN A 56 11.89 6.47 -0.74
CA ASN A 56 10.77 7.39 -0.62
C ASN A 56 9.53 6.68 -0.02
N ALA A 57 9.36 6.82 1.28
CA ALA A 57 8.16 6.47 2.03
C ALA A 57 7.28 7.69 2.34
N ALA A 58 7.62 8.87 1.80
CA ALA A 58 6.81 10.07 1.91
C ALA A 58 5.65 10.03 0.92
N GLY A 59 4.52 10.58 1.35
CA GLY A 59 3.30 10.69 0.54
C GLY A 59 2.14 11.16 1.40
N TYR A 60 1.05 11.57 0.78
CA TYR A 60 -0.19 11.89 1.47
C TYR A 60 -0.94 10.58 1.75
N ALA A 61 -1.17 10.31 3.02
CA ALA A 61 -2.01 9.19 3.47
C ALA A 61 -3.31 9.75 4.05
N PRO A 62 -4.46 9.48 3.42
CA PRO A 62 -5.72 10.07 3.79
C PRO A 62 -6.18 9.66 5.19
N LYS A 63 -6.84 10.59 5.89
CA LYS A 63 -7.50 10.37 7.19
C LYS A 63 -8.90 10.99 7.14
N PRO A 64 -9.95 10.29 7.56
CA PRO A 64 -9.99 8.90 8.05
C PRO A 64 -9.87 7.87 6.92
N ASN A 65 -10.20 8.24 5.68
CA ASN A 65 -10.20 7.36 4.50
C ASN A 65 -9.93 8.17 3.22
N VAL A 66 -10.01 7.53 2.04
CA VAL A 66 -9.68 8.15 0.74
C VAL A 66 -10.58 9.31 0.33
N ASP A 67 -11.78 9.44 0.92
CA ASP A 67 -12.68 10.57 0.62
C ASP A 67 -12.06 11.92 1.03
N ALA A 68 -11.19 11.93 2.04
CA ALA A 68 -10.46 13.13 2.44
C ALA A 68 -9.52 13.68 1.35
N CYS A 69 -9.09 12.84 0.43
CA CYS A 69 -8.24 13.28 -0.69
C CYS A 69 -8.98 14.19 -1.67
N GLU A 70 -10.29 14.09 -1.75
CA GLU A 70 -11.11 14.95 -2.62
C GLU A 70 -11.16 16.40 -2.10
N LEU A 71 -10.96 16.60 -0.80
CA LEU A 71 -10.96 17.90 -0.14
C LEU A 71 -9.56 18.52 -0.05
N ALA A 72 -8.50 17.74 -0.24
CA ALA A 72 -7.10 18.15 -0.10
C ALA A 72 -6.31 17.84 -1.39
N ARG A 73 -6.90 18.17 -2.55
CA ARG A 73 -6.36 17.75 -3.87
C ARG A 73 -4.97 18.30 -4.15
N GLU A 74 -4.69 19.53 -3.76
CA GLU A 74 -3.38 20.15 -3.94
C GLU A 74 -2.30 19.39 -3.17
N GLU A 75 -2.51 19.18 -1.87
CA GLU A 75 -1.55 18.47 -1.01
C GLU A 75 -1.38 17.02 -1.44
N VAL A 76 -2.46 16.39 -1.89
CA VAL A 76 -2.41 15.01 -2.40
C VAL A 76 -1.62 14.94 -3.70
N LEU A 77 -1.84 15.85 -4.64
CA LEU A 77 -1.11 15.93 -5.91
C LEU A 77 0.38 16.19 -5.66
N CYS A 78 0.68 17.21 -4.84
CA CYS A 78 2.06 17.57 -4.50
C CYS A 78 2.81 16.39 -3.85
N ALA A 79 2.20 15.75 -2.85
CA ALA A 79 2.88 14.69 -2.11
C ALA A 79 2.92 13.33 -2.83
N ASN A 80 1.90 13.00 -3.64
CA ASN A 80 1.78 11.67 -4.25
C ASN A 80 2.24 11.61 -5.71
N ALA A 81 2.32 12.74 -6.42
CA ALA A 81 2.74 12.76 -7.82
C ALA A 81 3.98 13.65 -8.06
N LEU A 82 3.96 14.91 -7.63
CA LEU A 82 5.06 15.83 -7.91
C LEU A 82 6.32 15.51 -7.10
N LEU A 83 6.20 15.15 -5.83
CA LEU A 83 7.35 14.75 -5.02
C LEU A 83 8.08 13.51 -5.59
N PRO A 84 7.43 12.38 -5.93
CA PRO A 84 8.11 11.27 -6.59
C PRO A 84 8.83 11.68 -7.89
N GLN A 85 8.21 12.54 -8.71
CA GLN A 85 8.84 13.05 -9.93
C GLN A 85 10.09 13.90 -9.62
N THR A 86 10.04 14.76 -8.61
CA THR A 86 11.19 15.54 -8.14
C THR A 86 12.33 14.63 -7.69
N ILE A 87 12.02 13.61 -6.89
CA ILE A 87 13.02 12.62 -6.42
C ILE A 87 13.63 11.86 -7.60
N ALA A 88 12.79 11.38 -8.54
CA ALA A 88 13.26 10.67 -9.74
C ALA A 88 14.26 11.51 -10.52
N ARG A 89 13.98 12.81 -10.73
CA ARG A 89 14.87 13.73 -11.43
C ARG A 89 16.20 13.94 -10.68
N VAL A 90 16.16 14.10 -9.35
CA VAL A 90 17.36 14.20 -8.53
C VAL A 90 18.18 12.92 -8.62
N CYS A 91 17.55 11.75 -8.47
CA CYS A 91 18.21 10.46 -8.53
C CYS A 91 18.86 10.20 -9.91
N LEU A 92 18.17 10.57 -10.99
CA LEU A 92 18.73 10.49 -12.34
C LEU A 92 20.01 11.33 -12.49
N LEU A 93 19.95 12.60 -12.07
CA LEU A 93 21.09 13.53 -12.19
C LEU A 93 22.26 13.23 -11.27
N THR A 94 22.02 12.55 -10.16
CA THR A 94 23.07 12.13 -9.21
C THR A 94 23.49 10.69 -9.38
N ASN A 95 22.93 9.97 -10.36
CA ASN A 95 23.11 8.52 -10.58
C ASN A 95 22.91 7.70 -9.28
N THR A 96 21.90 8.07 -8.47
CA THR A 96 21.59 7.42 -7.20
C THR A 96 20.41 6.48 -7.38
N PRO A 97 20.54 5.16 -7.11
CA PRO A 97 19.40 4.24 -7.14
C PRO A 97 18.42 4.55 -6.00
N TRP A 98 17.14 4.27 -6.25
CA TRP A 98 16.10 4.60 -5.28
C TRP A 98 14.89 3.68 -5.36
N GLY A 99 14.07 3.70 -4.29
CA GLY A 99 12.81 2.98 -4.24
C GLY A 99 11.66 3.88 -3.78
N HIS A 100 10.51 3.73 -4.44
CA HIS A 100 9.29 4.49 -4.17
C HIS A 100 8.17 3.60 -3.67
N VAL A 101 7.57 3.96 -2.53
CA VAL A 101 6.35 3.33 -2.03
C VAL A 101 5.14 3.89 -2.77
N SER A 102 4.68 3.15 -3.77
CA SER A 102 3.46 3.42 -4.54
C SER A 102 2.23 2.79 -3.85
N SER A 103 1.28 2.27 -4.61
CA SER A 103 0.09 1.61 -4.07
C SER A 103 -0.57 0.71 -5.11
N GLY A 104 -1.04 -0.47 -4.70
CA GLY A 104 -1.94 -1.30 -5.52
C GLY A 104 -3.34 -0.73 -5.71
N SER A 105 -3.69 0.39 -5.05
CA SER A 105 -5.01 1.03 -5.23
C SER A 105 -5.22 1.69 -6.60
N ILE A 106 -4.27 1.56 -7.49
CA ILE A 106 -4.41 1.95 -8.91
C ILE A 106 -5.14 0.91 -9.76
N TYR A 107 -5.56 -0.20 -9.13
CA TYR A 107 -6.36 -1.24 -9.75
C TYR A 107 -7.71 -1.41 -9.09
N VAL A 108 -8.68 -1.93 -9.85
CA VAL A 108 -9.98 -2.39 -9.37
C VAL A 108 -10.34 -3.69 -10.06
N GLY A 109 -10.84 -4.67 -9.26
CA GLY A 109 -11.25 -5.98 -9.76
C GLY A 109 -10.15 -7.02 -9.81
N ALA A 110 -10.33 -7.99 -10.67
CA ALA A 110 -9.40 -9.08 -10.96
C ALA A 110 -9.52 -9.55 -12.41
N LYS A 111 -8.55 -10.31 -12.88
CA LYS A 111 -8.63 -11.02 -14.16
C LYS A 111 -9.28 -12.38 -13.92
N VAL A 112 -10.19 -12.76 -14.79
CA VAL A 112 -10.93 -14.03 -14.69
C VAL A 112 -10.75 -14.80 -15.98
N ALA A 113 -10.46 -16.10 -15.86
CA ALA A 113 -10.44 -16.98 -17.02
C ALA A 113 -11.84 -17.06 -17.64
N ALA A 114 -11.96 -16.65 -18.89
CA ALA A 114 -13.15 -16.78 -19.71
C ALA A 114 -13.02 -17.99 -20.64
N GLU A 115 -14.05 -18.26 -21.41
CA GLU A 115 -14.04 -19.32 -22.42
C GLU A 115 -12.88 -19.12 -23.43
N TRP A 116 -12.39 -20.23 -23.96
CA TRP A 116 -11.32 -20.27 -24.97
C TRP A 116 -9.98 -19.68 -24.49
N GLY A 117 -9.69 -19.73 -23.16
CA GLY A 117 -8.44 -19.25 -22.59
C GLY A 117 -8.25 -17.73 -22.60
N ARG A 118 -9.28 -16.98 -22.95
CA ARG A 118 -9.24 -15.51 -22.84
C ARG A 118 -9.35 -15.06 -21.40
N MET A 119 -8.72 -13.94 -21.08
CA MET A 119 -8.86 -13.29 -19.77
C MET A 119 -9.80 -12.10 -19.91
N ARG A 120 -10.76 -11.98 -19.00
CA ARG A 120 -11.59 -10.77 -18.84
C ARG A 120 -11.25 -10.08 -17.52
N ILE A 121 -11.42 -8.77 -17.46
CA ILE A 121 -11.32 -8.01 -16.22
C ILE A 121 -12.73 -7.89 -15.65
N GLU A 122 -12.89 -8.43 -14.43
CA GLU A 122 -14.10 -8.21 -13.64
C GLU A 122 -13.82 -7.14 -12.59
N ARG A 123 -14.51 -6.01 -12.67
CA ARG A 123 -14.29 -4.87 -11.78
C ARG A 123 -15.04 -4.99 -10.46
N ASP A 124 -16.17 -5.65 -10.47
CA ASP A 124 -17.02 -5.86 -9.29
C ASP A 124 -16.86 -7.28 -8.74
N LEU A 125 -16.00 -7.41 -7.73
CA LEU A 125 -15.76 -8.69 -7.04
C LEU A 125 -16.88 -9.07 -6.07
N ASN A 126 -17.89 -8.20 -5.88
CA ASN A 126 -19.02 -8.46 -4.98
C ASN A 126 -20.21 -9.14 -5.68
N GLN A 127 -20.20 -9.22 -7.00
CA GLN A 127 -21.24 -9.95 -7.72
C GLN A 127 -21.36 -11.39 -7.21
N PRO A 128 -22.58 -11.93 -7.08
CA PRO A 128 -22.80 -13.29 -6.57
C PRO A 128 -22.00 -14.37 -7.31
N GLU A 129 -21.85 -14.22 -8.64
CA GLU A 129 -21.06 -15.12 -9.48
C GLU A 129 -19.57 -15.07 -9.07
N MET A 130 -19.01 -13.88 -8.88
CA MET A 130 -17.62 -13.70 -8.47
C MET A 130 -17.37 -14.22 -7.06
N ARG A 131 -18.31 -13.99 -6.15
CA ARG A 131 -18.25 -14.52 -4.78
C ARG A 131 -18.22 -16.03 -4.77
N ARG A 132 -19.09 -16.68 -5.57
CA ARG A 132 -19.08 -18.11 -5.73
C ARG A 132 -17.79 -18.61 -6.37
N LEU A 133 -17.35 -17.95 -7.45
CA LEU A 133 -16.10 -18.30 -8.12
C LEU A 133 -14.90 -18.23 -7.17
N PHE A 134 -14.84 -17.20 -6.35
CA PHE A 134 -13.75 -17.03 -5.36
C PHE A 134 -13.77 -18.14 -4.29
N ALA A 135 -14.95 -18.60 -3.89
CA ALA A 135 -15.10 -19.65 -2.88
C ALA A 135 -14.84 -21.06 -3.44
N GLU A 136 -15.30 -21.35 -4.65
CA GLU A 136 -15.29 -22.71 -5.23
C GLU A 136 -14.12 -22.96 -6.19
N HIS A 137 -13.67 -21.90 -6.90
CA HIS A 137 -12.69 -21.97 -7.98
C HIS A 137 -11.70 -20.80 -7.94
N PRO A 138 -10.98 -20.55 -6.82
CA PRO A 138 -10.05 -19.42 -6.70
C PRO A 138 -8.92 -19.46 -7.74
N GLU A 139 -8.57 -20.65 -8.27
CA GLU A 139 -7.56 -20.85 -9.31
C GLU A 139 -7.95 -20.24 -10.67
N LYS A 140 -9.21 -19.87 -10.86
CA LYS A 140 -9.71 -19.19 -12.07
C LYS A 140 -9.64 -17.66 -11.96
N ILE A 141 -9.22 -17.14 -10.81
CA ILE A 141 -9.11 -15.71 -10.54
C ILE A 141 -7.63 -15.33 -10.46
N TYR A 142 -7.24 -14.37 -11.26
CA TYR A 142 -5.85 -13.95 -11.38
C TYR A 142 -5.69 -12.48 -10.97
N GLY A 143 -4.64 -12.19 -10.24
CA GLY A 143 -4.27 -10.83 -9.88
C GLY A 143 -3.71 -10.02 -11.06
N PHE A 144 -3.72 -8.69 -10.92
CA PHE A 144 -2.98 -7.81 -11.81
C PHE A 144 -1.48 -7.96 -11.58
N THR A 145 -0.75 -8.16 -12.65
CA THR A 145 0.71 -8.19 -12.67
C THR A 145 1.28 -6.77 -12.78
N GLU A 146 2.60 -6.64 -12.72
CA GLU A 146 3.29 -5.37 -12.94
C GLU A 146 3.23 -4.87 -14.39
N TRP A 147 2.86 -5.75 -15.32
CA TRP A 147 2.72 -5.45 -16.75
C TRP A 147 1.32 -4.97 -17.13
N ASP A 148 0.33 -5.24 -16.28
CA ASP A 148 -1.04 -4.79 -16.52
C ASP A 148 -1.13 -3.26 -16.36
N GLU A 149 -1.85 -2.61 -17.26
CA GLU A 149 -2.11 -1.17 -17.17
C GLU A 149 -3.04 -0.87 -15.98
N PRO A 150 -2.74 0.16 -15.15
CA PRO A 150 -3.63 0.60 -14.10
C PRO A 150 -5.02 0.94 -14.62
N ASN A 151 -6.06 0.26 -14.14
CA ASN A 151 -7.43 0.40 -14.58
C ASN A 151 -8.32 1.20 -13.59
N PHE A 152 -7.72 1.81 -12.57
CA PHE A 152 -8.38 2.68 -11.59
C PHE A 152 -7.54 3.95 -11.39
N SER A 153 -7.54 4.81 -12.40
CA SER A 153 -6.69 5.98 -12.55
C SER A 153 -7.45 7.13 -13.20
N PHE A 154 -6.85 8.30 -13.35
CA PHE A 154 -7.46 9.42 -14.07
C PHE A 154 -7.76 9.11 -15.53
N ARG A 155 -7.00 8.18 -16.14
CA ARG A 155 -7.27 7.71 -17.51
C ARG A 155 -8.43 6.73 -17.58
N HIS A 156 -8.72 6.04 -16.49
CA HIS A 156 -9.72 4.97 -16.41
C HIS A 156 -10.73 5.26 -15.29
N ALA A 157 -11.55 6.27 -15.53
CA ALA A 157 -12.64 6.66 -14.62
C ALA A 157 -13.73 5.56 -14.54
N PRO A 158 -14.47 5.48 -13.42
CA PRO A 158 -14.32 6.30 -12.23
C PRO A 158 -13.15 5.84 -11.34
N CYS A 159 -12.46 6.80 -10.71
CA CYS A 159 -11.47 6.53 -9.66
C CYS A 159 -11.58 7.61 -8.57
N ASN A 160 -10.95 7.38 -7.41
CA ASN A 160 -10.76 8.43 -6.42
C ASN A 160 -9.44 9.19 -6.68
N PHE A 161 -9.34 10.40 -6.13
CA PHE A 161 -8.20 11.28 -6.37
C PHE A 161 -6.86 10.68 -5.88
N TYR A 162 -6.89 9.96 -4.74
CA TYR A 162 -5.71 9.25 -4.24
C TYR A 162 -5.15 8.26 -5.27
N SER A 163 -6.01 7.39 -5.80
CA SER A 163 -5.60 6.38 -6.78
C SER A 163 -5.11 7.01 -8.08
N GLY A 164 -5.82 8.06 -8.54
CA GLY A 164 -5.41 8.82 -9.72
C GLY A 164 -4.01 9.42 -9.57
N THR A 165 -3.70 10.05 -8.43
CA THR A 165 -2.37 10.64 -8.18
C THR A 165 -1.27 9.60 -8.01
N LYS A 166 -1.58 8.42 -7.45
CA LYS A 166 -0.61 7.31 -7.36
C LYS A 166 -0.28 6.72 -8.74
N ALA A 167 -1.30 6.55 -9.59
CA ALA A 167 -1.08 6.11 -10.98
C ALA A 167 -0.27 7.13 -11.79
N LEU A 168 -0.58 8.42 -11.65
CA LEU A 168 0.16 9.51 -12.29
C LEU A 168 1.62 9.55 -11.86
N ALA A 169 1.91 9.31 -10.57
CA ALA A 169 3.28 9.20 -10.08
C ALA A 169 4.05 8.08 -10.80
N GLU A 170 3.45 6.89 -10.89
CA GLU A 170 4.10 5.77 -11.58
C GLU A 170 4.36 6.05 -13.05
N GLU A 171 3.44 6.71 -13.76
CA GLU A 171 3.65 7.15 -15.13
C GLU A 171 4.83 8.11 -15.25
N ALA A 172 4.95 9.06 -14.31
CA ALA A 172 6.00 10.08 -14.33
C ALA A 172 7.41 9.52 -14.01
N ILE A 173 7.50 8.40 -13.27
CA ILE A 173 8.80 7.87 -12.82
C ILE A 173 9.17 6.54 -13.46
N ARG A 174 8.26 5.88 -14.19
CA ARG A 174 8.53 4.62 -14.88
C ARG A 174 9.66 4.79 -15.89
N GLY A 175 10.71 3.97 -15.77
CA GLY A 175 11.87 4.01 -16.66
C GLY A 175 12.80 5.21 -16.45
N VAL A 176 12.59 6.02 -15.41
CA VAL A 176 13.48 7.13 -15.08
C VAL A 176 14.54 6.66 -14.10
N GLY A 177 15.77 6.51 -14.59
CA GLY A 177 16.92 6.10 -13.78
C GLY A 177 16.80 4.71 -13.18
N GLN A 178 17.52 4.49 -12.09
CA GLN A 178 17.60 3.22 -11.37
C GLN A 178 16.55 3.21 -10.25
N SER A 179 15.31 2.82 -10.56
CA SER A 179 14.19 2.93 -9.62
C SER A 179 13.47 1.62 -9.38
N TYR A 180 13.13 1.36 -8.11
CA TYR A 180 12.11 0.40 -7.72
C TYR A 180 10.80 1.15 -7.44
N ILE A 181 9.68 0.62 -7.94
CA ILE A 181 8.33 1.08 -7.61
C ILE A 181 7.63 -0.06 -6.86
N TRP A 182 7.40 0.11 -5.58
CA TRP A 182 6.83 -0.91 -4.71
C TRP A 182 5.34 -0.64 -4.48
N ARG A 183 4.48 -1.58 -4.83
CA ARG A 183 3.03 -1.50 -4.67
C ARG A 183 2.56 -2.33 -3.48
N PRO A 184 2.47 -1.77 -2.26
CA PRO A 184 1.75 -2.40 -1.17
C PRO A 184 0.24 -2.27 -1.38
N ARG A 185 -0.53 -3.10 -0.66
CA ARG A 185 -1.98 -3.01 -0.63
C ARG A 185 -2.50 -3.14 0.79
N MET A 186 -3.35 -2.20 1.25
CA MET A 186 -4.03 -2.23 2.54
C MET A 186 -3.15 -2.77 3.67
N PRO A 187 -2.08 -2.06 4.07
CA PRO A 187 -1.07 -2.59 4.97
C PRO A 187 -1.63 -2.91 6.37
N PHE A 188 -1.17 -4.01 6.93
CA PHE A 188 -1.51 -4.48 8.28
C PHE A 188 -0.28 -5.02 8.99
N ASN A 189 -0.30 -5.08 10.30
CA ASN A 189 0.63 -5.79 11.16
C ASN A 189 0.02 -6.02 12.56
N GLU A 190 0.80 -6.50 13.50
CA GLU A 190 0.39 -6.83 14.87
C GLU A 190 0.19 -5.61 15.80
N ARG A 191 0.47 -4.37 15.32
CA ARG A 191 0.44 -3.16 16.17
C ARG A 191 -0.86 -2.39 16.01
N ASP A 192 -1.49 -2.00 17.13
CA ASP A 192 -2.70 -1.20 17.11
C ASP A 192 -2.38 0.26 16.72
N GLU A 193 -2.62 0.58 15.46
CA GLU A 193 -2.41 1.91 14.87
C GLU A 193 -3.55 2.33 13.96
N THR A 194 -3.84 3.63 13.92
CA THR A 194 -4.97 4.19 13.13
C THR A 194 -4.89 3.92 11.62
N ARG A 195 -3.72 3.59 11.09
CA ARG A 195 -3.51 3.28 9.67
C ARG A 195 -3.50 1.79 9.38
N ASN A 196 -3.38 0.96 10.41
CA ASN A 196 -3.41 -0.49 10.30
C ASN A 196 -4.81 -0.97 9.90
N LEU A 197 -4.90 -1.82 8.87
CA LEU A 197 -6.17 -2.40 8.43
C LEU A 197 -6.90 -3.13 9.57
N LEU A 198 -6.18 -3.93 10.36
CA LEU A 198 -6.75 -4.70 11.46
C LEU A 198 -7.32 -3.80 12.57
N SER A 199 -6.63 -2.69 12.89
CA SER A 199 -7.15 -1.68 13.83
C SER A 199 -8.43 -1.04 13.30
N LYS A 200 -8.44 -0.64 12.03
CA LYS A 200 -9.64 -0.02 11.41
C LYS A 200 -10.85 -0.94 11.47
N LEU A 201 -10.69 -2.21 11.09
CA LEU A 201 -11.77 -3.19 11.12
C LEU A 201 -12.31 -3.41 12.55
N GLN A 202 -11.45 -3.35 13.55
CA GLN A 202 -11.87 -3.44 14.95
C GLN A 202 -12.66 -2.21 15.45
N HIS A 203 -12.62 -1.07 14.74
CA HIS A 203 -13.30 0.16 15.16
C HIS A 203 -14.50 0.54 14.28
N TYR A 204 -14.65 -0.06 13.11
CA TYR A 204 -15.77 0.25 12.23
C TYR A 204 -17.10 -0.22 12.86
N ALA A 205 -18.12 0.65 12.81
CA ALA A 205 -19.47 0.28 13.23
C ALA A 205 -20.07 -0.75 12.28
N ARG A 206 -19.90 -0.52 10.98
CA ARG A 206 -20.27 -1.46 9.92
C ARG A 206 -19.11 -1.69 8.97
N VAL A 207 -18.92 -2.92 8.56
CA VAL A 207 -17.84 -3.36 7.70
C VAL A 207 -18.34 -3.51 6.25
N TYR A 208 -17.54 -3.05 5.30
CA TYR A 208 -17.80 -3.31 3.88
C TYR A 208 -17.01 -4.53 3.44
N ASP A 209 -17.75 -5.56 3.03
CA ASP A 209 -17.15 -6.81 2.61
C ASP A 209 -16.74 -6.77 1.14
N ASN A 210 -15.48 -7.06 0.87
CA ASN A 210 -14.94 -7.18 -0.48
C ASN A 210 -13.65 -8.01 -0.50
N VAL A 211 -13.22 -8.45 -1.68
CA VAL A 211 -12.01 -9.26 -1.87
C VAL A 211 -10.82 -8.35 -2.18
N ASN A 212 -9.69 -8.57 -1.51
CA ASN A 212 -8.47 -7.80 -1.75
C ASN A 212 -7.20 -8.64 -1.55
N SER A 213 -6.13 -8.30 -2.26
CA SER A 213 -4.78 -8.54 -1.79
C SER A 213 -4.44 -7.56 -0.68
N ILE A 214 -3.61 -7.96 0.28
CA ILE A 214 -3.15 -7.10 1.38
C ILE A 214 -1.67 -7.34 1.65
N SER A 215 -1.01 -6.42 2.36
CA SER A 215 0.42 -6.50 2.66
C SER A 215 0.68 -6.48 4.16
N HIS A 216 1.32 -7.51 4.69
CA HIS A 216 1.91 -7.43 6.01
C HIS A 216 3.06 -6.41 5.97
N LEU A 217 2.96 -5.33 6.74
CA LEU A 217 3.81 -4.15 6.58
C LEU A 217 5.29 -4.42 6.82
N ASP A 218 5.61 -5.26 7.82
CA ASP A 218 6.99 -5.59 8.13
C ASP A 218 7.59 -6.53 7.07
N GLU A 219 6.80 -7.43 6.48
CA GLU A 219 7.23 -8.25 5.34
C GLU A 219 7.41 -7.41 4.09
N PHE A 220 6.49 -6.47 3.83
CA PHE A 220 6.61 -5.51 2.74
C PHE A 220 7.96 -4.76 2.81
N VAL A 221 8.29 -4.21 3.96
CA VAL A 221 9.55 -3.48 4.14
C VAL A 221 10.77 -4.38 3.96
N ARG A 222 10.73 -5.62 4.51
CA ARG A 222 11.80 -6.60 4.31
C ARG A 222 12.00 -6.93 2.84
N ALA A 223 10.91 -7.17 2.12
CA ALA A 223 10.94 -7.49 0.69
C ALA A 223 11.51 -6.33 -0.14
N CYS A 224 11.12 -5.08 0.15
CA CYS A 224 11.66 -3.90 -0.52
C CYS A 224 13.19 -3.79 -0.34
N LEU A 225 13.69 -3.99 0.87
CA LEU A 225 15.13 -3.95 1.15
C LEU A 225 15.86 -5.14 0.52
N GLU A 226 15.27 -6.35 0.54
CA GLU A 226 15.85 -7.52 -0.13
C GLU A 226 15.99 -7.34 -1.64
N LEU A 227 15.00 -6.74 -2.31
CA LEU A 227 15.08 -6.44 -3.75
C LEU A 227 16.33 -5.60 -4.05
N TRP A 228 16.57 -4.56 -3.25
CA TRP A 228 17.75 -3.72 -3.42
C TRP A 228 19.06 -4.45 -3.05
N GLU A 229 19.11 -5.13 -1.90
CA GLU A 229 20.31 -5.84 -1.42
C GLU A 229 20.73 -6.98 -2.35
N ARG A 230 19.77 -7.64 -3.00
CA ARG A 230 20.02 -8.68 -4.02
C ARG A 230 20.29 -8.11 -5.41
N GLN A 231 20.27 -6.78 -5.57
CA GLN A 231 20.42 -6.14 -6.88
C GLN A 231 19.40 -6.67 -7.90
N ALA A 232 18.16 -6.90 -7.46
CA ALA A 232 17.09 -7.32 -8.34
C ALA A 232 16.90 -6.29 -9.48
N PRO A 233 16.41 -6.68 -10.66
CA PRO A 233 16.16 -5.75 -11.75
C PRO A 233 15.31 -4.56 -11.31
N PHE A 234 15.71 -3.34 -11.66
CA PHE A 234 14.89 -2.16 -11.40
C PHE A 234 13.53 -2.27 -12.09
N GLY A 235 12.52 -1.63 -11.53
CA GLY A 235 11.18 -1.62 -12.08
C GLY A 235 10.09 -1.75 -11.02
N ILE A 236 8.88 -2.11 -11.47
CA ILE A 236 7.69 -2.21 -10.63
C ILE A 236 7.61 -3.60 -9.99
N TYR A 237 7.16 -3.64 -8.72
CA TYR A 237 6.91 -4.86 -7.97
C TYR A 237 5.62 -4.75 -7.15
N ASN A 238 4.73 -5.70 -7.32
CA ASN A 238 3.60 -5.90 -6.42
C ASN A 238 4.12 -6.58 -5.16
N VAL A 239 4.13 -5.85 -4.04
CA VAL A 239 4.68 -6.36 -2.78
C VAL A 239 3.52 -6.61 -1.83
N VAL A 240 2.79 -7.69 -2.10
CA VAL A 240 1.63 -8.16 -1.35
C VAL A 240 1.84 -9.59 -0.88
N ASN A 241 1.17 -9.98 0.20
CA ASN A 241 1.15 -11.37 0.62
C ASN A 241 0.43 -12.23 -0.43
N PRO A 242 0.99 -13.38 -0.83
CA PRO A 242 0.36 -14.28 -1.79
C PRO A 242 -1.07 -14.67 -1.40
N GLY A 243 -1.97 -14.67 -2.37
CA GLY A 243 -3.39 -14.91 -2.17
C GLY A 243 -4.20 -13.63 -2.06
N ALA A 244 -5.50 -13.81 -1.88
CA ALA A 244 -6.46 -12.74 -1.63
C ALA A 244 -7.41 -13.17 -0.51
N VAL A 245 -8.01 -12.20 0.16
CA VAL A 245 -8.87 -12.46 1.32
C VAL A 245 -10.09 -11.56 1.29
N THR A 246 -11.24 -12.08 1.75
CA THR A 246 -12.43 -11.25 1.96
C THR A 246 -12.31 -10.47 3.27
N THR A 247 -12.91 -9.28 3.32
CA THR A 247 -12.97 -8.53 4.58
C THR A 247 -13.75 -9.32 5.64
N ARG A 248 -14.77 -10.08 5.25
CA ARG A 248 -15.50 -11.01 6.12
C ARG A 248 -14.57 -12.02 6.77
N ARG A 249 -13.70 -12.66 6.01
CA ARG A 249 -12.72 -13.64 6.52
C ARG A 249 -11.77 -13.01 7.55
N ILE A 250 -11.29 -11.78 7.28
CA ILE A 250 -10.43 -11.05 8.24
C ILE A 250 -11.21 -10.78 9.55
N VAL A 251 -12.45 -10.34 9.44
CA VAL A 251 -13.31 -10.06 10.62
C VAL A 251 -13.61 -11.31 11.42
N GLU A 252 -13.85 -12.45 10.76
CA GLU A 252 -14.02 -13.76 11.44
C GLU A 252 -12.76 -14.16 12.21
N MET A 253 -11.58 -13.94 11.65
CA MET A 253 -10.31 -14.17 12.34
C MET A 253 -10.13 -13.22 13.54
N ILE A 254 -10.43 -11.92 13.37
CA ILE A 254 -10.42 -10.94 14.48
C ILE A 254 -11.39 -11.37 15.59
N GLN A 255 -12.59 -11.80 15.24
CA GLN A 255 -13.57 -12.27 16.21
C GLN A 255 -13.06 -13.51 16.95
N ARG A 256 -12.60 -14.51 16.23
CA ARG A 256 -12.08 -15.75 16.82
C ARG A 256 -10.90 -15.51 17.79
N ILE A 257 -9.95 -14.66 17.40
CA ILE A 257 -8.65 -14.55 18.11
C ILE A 257 -8.68 -13.41 19.17
N LEU A 258 -9.25 -12.26 18.82
CA LEU A 258 -9.13 -11.06 19.66
C LEU A 258 -10.42 -10.64 20.37
N LYS A 259 -11.57 -10.87 19.77
CA LYS A 259 -12.85 -10.28 20.21
C LYS A 259 -14.02 -11.25 20.08
N PRO A 260 -14.02 -12.37 20.83
CA PRO A 260 -15.03 -13.43 20.66
C PRO A 260 -16.47 -12.94 20.92
N ASP A 261 -16.65 -11.95 21.81
CA ASP A 261 -17.97 -11.42 22.16
C ASP A 261 -18.47 -10.33 21.20
N ARG A 262 -17.63 -9.84 20.29
CA ARG A 262 -18.03 -8.78 19.37
C ARG A 262 -18.76 -9.35 18.16
N ARG A 263 -19.95 -8.79 17.88
CA ARG A 263 -20.66 -8.99 16.62
C ARG A 263 -20.33 -7.86 15.67
N PHE A 264 -19.92 -8.22 14.43
CA PHE A 264 -19.65 -7.27 13.38
C PHE A 264 -20.86 -7.16 12.46
N GLU A 265 -21.30 -5.94 12.23
CA GLU A 265 -22.33 -5.64 11.25
C GLU A 265 -21.68 -5.39 9.89
N PHE A 266 -22.39 -5.80 8.82
CA PHE A 266 -21.94 -5.56 7.46
C PHE A 266 -22.94 -4.66 6.72
N TRP A 267 -22.42 -3.87 5.79
CA TRP A 267 -23.25 -3.21 4.80
C TRP A 267 -23.94 -4.29 3.94
N LYS A 268 -25.21 -4.08 3.64
CA LYS A 268 -26.05 -5.08 2.94
C LYS A 268 -25.55 -5.32 1.51
N ASN A 269 -25.18 -4.22 0.83
CA ASN A 269 -24.71 -4.23 -0.54
C ASN A 269 -23.93 -2.93 -0.84
N ASP A 270 -23.41 -2.82 -2.06
CA ASP A 270 -22.67 -1.67 -2.55
C ASP A 270 -23.52 -0.40 -2.55
N GLU A 271 -24.81 -0.49 -2.94
CA GLU A 271 -25.72 0.66 -2.97
C GLU A 271 -25.85 1.31 -1.58
N GLU A 272 -26.08 0.50 -0.54
CA GLU A 272 -26.18 1.00 0.85
C GLU A 272 -24.85 1.62 1.30
N PHE A 273 -23.71 0.96 1.03
CA PHE A 273 -22.39 1.44 1.39
C PHE A 273 -22.07 2.78 0.73
N TYR A 274 -22.29 2.92 -0.59
CA TYR A 274 -22.01 4.17 -1.30
C TYR A 274 -23.02 5.29 -0.98
N ARG A 275 -24.25 4.93 -0.60
CA ARG A 275 -25.24 5.93 -0.18
C ARG A 275 -24.91 6.57 1.17
N TYR A 276 -24.43 5.79 2.13
CA TYR A 276 -24.31 6.25 3.52
C TYR A 276 -22.88 6.43 4.02
N GLN A 277 -21.90 5.74 3.45
CA GLN A 277 -20.55 5.70 3.99
C GLN A 277 -19.48 6.25 3.04
N ALA A 278 -19.45 5.82 1.79
CA ALA A 278 -18.40 6.18 0.86
C ALA A 278 -18.87 7.26 -0.12
N LYS A 279 -18.07 8.32 -0.26
CA LYS A 279 -18.35 9.44 -1.17
C LYS A 279 -17.62 9.28 -2.51
N THR A 280 -16.63 8.39 -2.58
CA THR A 280 -15.82 8.17 -3.78
C THR A 280 -15.70 6.67 -4.08
N PRO A 281 -15.46 6.30 -5.33
CA PRO A 281 -15.24 4.90 -5.70
C PRO A 281 -14.11 4.28 -4.88
N ARG A 282 -14.25 3.01 -4.51
CA ARG A 282 -13.24 2.23 -3.79
C ARG A 282 -12.50 1.30 -4.73
N SER A 283 -11.21 1.20 -4.52
CA SER A 283 -10.34 0.24 -5.17
C SER A 283 -10.39 -1.08 -4.38
N HIS A 284 -10.96 -2.11 -4.96
CA HIS A 284 -10.88 -3.48 -4.45
C HIS A 284 -10.24 -4.31 -5.54
N CYS A 285 -9.10 -4.94 -5.25
CA CYS A 285 -8.38 -5.64 -6.31
C CYS A 285 -7.52 -6.77 -5.78
N ILE A 286 -7.21 -7.69 -6.68
CA ILE A 286 -6.26 -8.78 -6.50
C ILE A 286 -5.00 -8.45 -7.29
N LEU A 287 -3.84 -8.53 -6.65
CA LEU A 287 -2.53 -8.34 -7.25
C LEU A 287 -1.77 -9.65 -7.30
N ASP A 288 -1.01 -9.85 -8.35
CA ASP A 288 -0.11 -10.99 -8.51
C ASP A 288 1.28 -10.64 -7.94
N ALA A 289 1.79 -11.48 -7.05
CA ALA A 289 3.11 -11.35 -6.44
C ALA A 289 4.17 -12.27 -7.08
N SER A 290 3.85 -12.98 -8.15
CA SER A 290 4.70 -14.03 -8.73
C SER A 290 6.07 -13.50 -9.15
N LYS A 291 6.14 -12.27 -9.68
CA LYS A 291 7.40 -11.61 -10.02
C LYS A 291 8.32 -11.47 -8.81
N LEU A 292 7.80 -11.03 -7.67
CA LEU A 292 8.55 -10.90 -6.43
C LEU A 292 9.06 -12.27 -5.96
N LEU A 293 8.16 -13.26 -5.93
CA LEU A 293 8.44 -14.62 -5.48
C LEU A 293 9.47 -15.33 -6.36
N SER A 294 9.44 -15.11 -7.68
CA SER A 294 10.39 -15.70 -8.64
C SER A 294 11.85 -15.26 -8.40
N LEU A 295 12.05 -14.13 -7.73
CA LEU A 295 13.38 -13.65 -7.31
C LEU A 295 13.83 -14.23 -5.96
N GLY A 296 13.06 -15.15 -5.39
CA GLY A 296 13.35 -15.77 -4.09
C GLY A 296 13.05 -14.85 -2.89
N VAL A 297 12.40 -13.70 -3.10
CA VAL A 297 11.93 -12.84 -2.01
C VAL A 297 10.64 -13.43 -1.44
N ARG A 298 10.67 -13.77 -0.15
CA ARG A 298 9.56 -14.49 0.48
C ARG A 298 8.61 -13.55 1.22
N MET A 299 7.32 -13.75 0.95
CA MET A 299 6.21 -13.25 1.77
C MET A 299 5.29 -14.44 2.09
N ARG A 300 4.77 -14.50 3.30
CA ARG A 300 3.89 -15.59 3.72
C ARG A 300 2.54 -15.54 2.98
N PRO A 301 1.84 -16.68 2.82
CA PRO A 301 0.44 -16.65 2.41
C PRO A 301 -0.38 -15.70 3.27
N VAL A 302 -1.36 -15.03 2.66
CA VAL A 302 -2.11 -13.93 3.31
C VAL A 302 -2.81 -14.36 4.60
N GLU A 303 -3.41 -15.55 4.66
CA GLU A 303 -4.11 -16.03 5.86
C GLU A 303 -3.12 -16.36 7.00
N GLU A 304 -1.98 -16.97 6.68
CA GLU A 304 -0.92 -17.23 7.66
C GLU A 304 -0.37 -15.93 8.27
N ALA A 305 -0.12 -14.93 7.43
CA ALA A 305 0.36 -13.63 7.89
C ALA A 305 -0.67 -12.89 8.76
N LEU A 306 -1.97 -13.04 8.45
CA LEU A 306 -3.06 -12.48 9.25
C LEU A 306 -3.19 -13.16 10.61
N GLU A 307 -3.19 -14.49 10.63
CA GLU A 307 -3.31 -15.28 11.87
C GLU A 307 -2.18 -14.94 12.84
N ASP A 308 -0.94 -14.99 12.37
CA ASP A 308 0.23 -14.63 13.16
C ASP A 308 0.19 -13.18 13.68
N ALA A 309 -0.25 -12.21 12.85
CA ALA A 309 -0.38 -10.82 13.28
C ALA A 309 -1.46 -10.63 14.34
N LEU A 310 -2.55 -11.40 14.28
CA LEU A 310 -3.62 -11.37 15.28
C LEU A 310 -3.21 -12.07 16.57
N GLU A 311 -2.54 -13.21 16.50
CA GLU A 311 -2.04 -13.93 17.69
C GLU A 311 -1.00 -13.11 18.47
N ARG A 312 -0.18 -12.31 17.75
CA ARG A 312 0.82 -11.41 18.34
C ARG A 312 0.33 -9.98 18.55
N TRP A 313 -0.98 -9.77 18.53
CA TRP A 313 -1.57 -8.44 18.60
C TRP A 313 -1.11 -7.62 19.82
N GLN A 314 -0.62 -6.40 19.57
CA GLN A 314 -0.14 -5.46 20.58
C GLN A 314 -1.11 -4.28 20.67
N THR A 315 -1.84 -4.21 21.75
CA THR A 315 -2.71 -3.06 22.01
C THR A 315 -1.88 -1.79 22.21
N ALA A 316 -2.33 -0.67 21.64
CA ALA A 316 -1.66 0.61 21.83
C ALA A 316 -1.58 0.96 23.32
N SER A 317 -0.40 1.30 23.82
CA SER A 317 -0.23 1.80 25.18
C SER A 317 -1.08 3.07 25.38
N PRO A 318 -1.73 3.25 26.56
CA PRO A 318 -2.59 4.41 26.84
C PRO A 318 -1.91 5.78 26.58
N SER A 319 -0.59 5.87 26.74
CA SER A 319 0.21 7.07 26.51
C SER A 319 0.28 7.51 25.04
N ALA A 320 0.07 6.62 24.08
CA ALA A 320 0.09 6.94 22.65
C ALA A 320 -1.22 7.55 22.12
N LYS A 321 -2.34 7.37 22.85
CA LYS A 321 -3.67 7.88 22.46
C LYS A 321 -3.85 9.39 22.69
N PHE A 322 -3.04 10.02 23.52
CA PHE A 322 -3.16 11.45 23.90
C PHE A 322 -2.23 12.42 23.15
N ALA A 323 -1.29 11.93 22.35
CA ALA A 323 -0.38 12.81 21.59
C ALA A 323 -0.99 13.41 20.31
N GLY A 324 -2.26 13.15 20.01
CA GLY A 324 -2.95 13.62 18.80
C GLY A 324 -4.17 14.49 19.00
N ALA A 325 -4.56 14.81 20.24
CA ALA A 325 -5.77 15.57 20.58
C ALA A 325 -5.43 16.85 21.37
N GLY A 326 -4.59 17.67 20.81
CA GLY A 326 -4.28 18.97 21.36
C GLY A 326 -3.68 19.88 20.30
N VAL A 327 -4.53 20.60 19.60
CA VAL A 327 -4.52 22.06 19.37
C VAL A 327 -5.63 22.36 18.37
N ARG A 328 -6.45 23.29 18.73
CA ARG A 328 -7.67 23.87 18.09
C ARG A 328 -7.50 24.24 16.63
#